data_924103cfd8d818ceecf7356cea732a2d
#
_entry.id   924103cfd8d818ceecf7356cea732a2d
#
_cell.length_a   1.000
_cell.length_b   1.000
_cell.length_c   1.000
_cell.angle_alpha   90.00
_cell.angle_beta   90.00
_cell.angle_gamma   90.00
#
_symmetry.space_group_name_H-M   'P 1'
#
loop_
_entity.id
_entity.type
_entity.pdbx_description
1 polymer ?
#
loop_
_entity_poly.entity_id
_entity_poly.type
_entity_poly.pdbx_seq_one_letter_code
_entity_poly.pdbx_strand_id
1 'polypeptide(L)'
;MHFMAVRDLRGKSAEAWKKLEREREIVITSNGKPIAIMTAVSEENLEEALTVMRRLQAIMAAEALQKRSAEKGLDKLSAKEINEEIQSVRRARAK
;
A
#
# COMPACT_ATOMS: atom_id res chain seq x y z
N MET A 1 9.20 5.96 12.92
CA MET A 1 9.12 4.99 11.82
C MET A 1 9.98 3.78 12.15
N HIS A 2 9.44 2.59 12.02
CA HIS A 2 10.12 1.36 12.41
C HIS A 2 10.46 0.53 11.19
N PHE A 3 11.67 0.01 11.15
CA PHE A 3 12.20 -0.77 10.03
C PHE A 3 12.56 -2.18 10.46
N MET A 4 12.43 -3.12 9.56
CA MET A 4 12.84 -4.49 9.78
C MET A 4 13.33 -5.10 8.47
N ALA A 5 14.49 -5.77 8.49
CA ALA A 5 14.98 -6.48 7.33
C ALA A 5 14.13 -7.74 7.08
N VAL A 6 13.93 -8.08 5.81
CA VAL A 6 13.19 -9.28 5.45
C VAL A 6 13.81 -10.54 6.05
N ARG A 7 15.13 -10.53 6.25
CA ARG A 7 15.85 -11.62 6.89
C ARG A 7 15.37 -11.85 8.32
N ASP A 8 15.15 -10.75 9.07
CA ASP A 8 14.69 -10.85 10.46
C ASP A 8 13.24 -11.32 10.54
N LEU A 9 12.42 -10.90 9.59
CA LEU A 9 11.04 -11.38 9.50
C LEU A 9 11.02 -12.90 9.28
N ARG A 10 11.91 -13.39 8.43
CA ARG A 10 11.99 -14.80 8.10
C ARG A 10 12.60 -15.65 9.23
N GLY A 11 13.67 -15.15 9.86
CA GLY A 11 14.41 -15.89 10.87
C GLY A 11 13.90 -15.75 12.29
N LYS A 12 13.22 -14.63 12.60
CA LYS A 12 12.73 -14.30 13.95
C LYS A 12 11.28 -13.86 13.90
N SER A 13 10.43 -14.68 13.29
CA SER A 13 9.03 -14.31 13.05
C SER A 13 8.26 -14.00 14.32
N ALA A 14 8.48 -14.74 15.42
CA ALA A 14 7.79 -14.49 16.68
C ALA A 14 8.08 -13.08 17.21
N GLU A 15 9.34 -12.67 17.16
CA GLU A 15 9.75 -11.34 17.58
C GLU A 15 9.19 -10.26 16.64
N ALA A 16 9.12 -10.57 15.34
CA ALA A 16 8.56 -9.67 14.36
C ALA A 16 7.08 -9.37 14.64
N TRP A 17 6.31 -10.41 14.96
CA TRP A 17 4.88 -10.24 15.29
C TRP A 17 4.69 -9.43 16.57
N LYS A 18 5.51 -9.66 17.58
CA LYS A 18 5.46 -8.87 18.81
C LYS A 18 5.79 -7.41 18.56
N LYS A 19 6.81 -7.16 17.72
CA LYS A 19 7.17 -5.80 17.36
C LYS A 19 6.05 -5.11 16.58
N LEU A 20 5.42 -5.82 15.64
CA LEU A 20 4.31 -5.29 14.88
C LEU A 20 3.14 -4.94 15.78
N GLU A 21 2.81 -5.79 16.74
CA GLU A 21 1.74 -5.54 17.70
C GLU A 21 2.01 -4.28 18.53
N ARG A 22 3.26 -4.08 18.96
CA ARG A 22 3.65 -2.94 19.77
C ARG A 22 3.73 -1.65 18.98
N GLU A 23 4.34 -1.71 17.78
CA GLU A 23 4.61 -0.52 16.96
C GLU A 23 3.50 -0.19 15.97
N ARG A 24 2.62 -1.12 15.70
CA ARG A 24 1.46 -1.03 14.80
C ARG A 24 1.79 -1.01 13.32
N GLU A 25 2.98 -0.56 12.93
CA GLU A 25 3.42 -0.59 11.53
C GLU A 25 4.93 -0.73 11.45
N ILE A 26 5.41 -1.47 10.46
CA ILE A 26 6.83 -1.71 10.24
C ILE A 26 7.11 -1.67 8.74
N VAL A 27 8.17 -0.96 8.35
CA VAL A 27 8.65 -0.96 6.97
C VAL A 27 9.62 -2.13 6.81
N ILE A 28 9.34 -2.99 5.84
CA ILE A 28 10.20 -4.14 5.53
C ILE A 28 11.22 -3.73 4.48
N THR A 29 12.48 -4.03 4.74
CA THR A 29 13.58 -3.68 3.84
C THR A 29 14.29 -4.92 3.32
N SER A 30 14.84 -4.81 2.12
CA SER A 30 15.72 -5.81 1.54
C SER A 30 16.95 -5.10 0.99
N ASN A 31 18.14 -5.50 1.45
CA ASN A 31 19.39 -4.85 1.10
C ASN A 31 19.37 -3.34 1.36
N GLY A 32 18.77 -2.94 2.48
CA GLY A 32 18.66 -1.54 2.88
C GLY A 32 17.60 -0.73 2.15
N LYS A 33 16.85 -1.34 1.24
CA LYS A 33 15.81 -0.65 0.47
C LYS A 33 14.42 -1.07 0.95
N PRO A 34 13.50 -0.12 1.14
CA PRO A 34 12.14 -0.48 1.54
C PRO A 34 11.43 -1.21 0.41
N ILE A 35 10.78 -2.34 0.75
CA ILE A 35 10.04 -3.15 -0.22
C ILE A 35 8.59 -3.36 0.15
N ALA A 36 8.23 -3.17 1.42
CA ALA A 36 6.87 -3.42 1.89
C ALA A 36 6.60 -2.69 3.19
N ILE A 37 5.33 -2.58 3.51
CA ILE A 37 4.88 -2.07 4.81
C ILE A 37 3.96 -3.12 5.41
N MET A 38 4.22 -3.48 6.68
CA MET A 38 3.31 -4.33 7.45
C MET A 38 2.51 -3.46 8.40
N THR A 39 1.21 -3.69 8.45
CA THR A 39 0.30 -2.98 9.34
C THR A 39 -0.44 -4.00 10.21
N ALA A 40 -0.50 -3.74 11.51
CA ALA A 40 -1.24 -4.59 12.43
C ALA A 40 -2.74 -4.41 12.18
N VAL A 41 -3.46 -5.54 12.05
CA VAL A 41 -4.90 -5.54 11.87
C VAL A 41 -5.53 -6.56 12.82
N SER A 42 -6.83 -6.42 13.05
CA SER A 42 -7.62 -7.38 13.82
C SER A 42 -8.82 -7.82 12.98
N GLU A 43 -9.53 -8.84 13.45
CA GLU A 43 -10.76 -9.26 12.77
C GLU A 43 -11.78 -8.13 12.68
N GLU A 44 -11.80 -7.27 13.69
CA GLU A 44 -12.76 -6.16 13.77
C GLU A 44 -12.50 -5.06 12.75
N ASN A 45 -11.24 -4.81 12.43
CA ASN A 45 -10.89 -3.70 11.53
C ASN A 45 -10.29 -4.14 10.18
N LEU A 46 -10.23 -5.45 9.91
CA LEU A 46 -9.61 -5.96 8.71
C LEU A 46 -10.23 -5.40 7.43
N GLU A 47 -11.55 -5.41 7.32
CA GLU A 47 -12.22 -4.93 6.11
C GLU A 47 -12.03 -3.43 5.90
N GLU A 48 -12.08 -2.67 6.98
CA GLU A 48 -11.80 -1.24 6.91
C GLU A 48 -10.37 -0.98 6.46
N ALA A 49 -9.42 -1.72 7.03
CA ALA A 49 -8.01 -1.60 6.64
C ALA A 49 -7.80 -1.94 5.17
N LEU A 50 -8.41 -3.02 4.68
CA LEU A 50 -8.33 -3.40 3.27
C LEU A 50 -8.91 -2.32 2.35
N THR A 51 -10.02 -1.70 2.76
CA THR A 51 -10.63 -0.61 2.00
C THR A 51 -9.68 0.57 1.88
N VAL A 52 -9.05 0.96 2.99
CA VAL A 52 -8.09 2.05 3.00
C VAL A 52 -6.87 1.72 2.12
N MET A 53 -6.37 0.49 2.23
CA MET A 53 -5.21 0.06 1.43
C MET A 53 -5.52 0.08 -0.08
N ARG A 54 -6.70 -0.38 -0.47
CA ARG A 54 -7.11 -0.35 -1.88
C ARG A 54 -7.23 1.07 -2.39
N ARG A 55 -7.75 1.97 -1.55
CA ARG A 55 -7.86 3.39 -1.89
C ARG A 55 -6.48 4.01 -2.08
N LEU A 56 -5.54 3.69 -1.19
CA LEU A 56 -4.15 4.14 -1.31
C LEU A 56 -3.51 3.63 -2.60
N GLN A 57 -3.70 2.36 -2.93
CA GLN A 57 -3.17 1.78 -4.16
C GLN A 57 -3.72 2.48 -5.41
N ALA A 58 -5.01 2.83 -5.39
CA ALA A 58 -5.63 3.58 -6.49
C ALA A 58 -5.00 4.96 -6.66
N ILE A 59 -4.76 5.66 -5.55
CA ILE A 59 -4.12 6.97 -5.57
C ILE A 59 -2.71 6.87 -6.13
N MET A 60 -1.95 5.89 -5.69
CA MET A 60 -0.58 5.69 -6.18
C MET A 60 -0.55 5.34 -7.67
N ALA A 61 -1.49 4.50 -8.13
CA ALA A 61 -1.63 4.16 -9.54
C ALA A 61 -1.99 5.40 -10.37
N ALA A 62 -2.88 6.23 -9.86
CA ALA A 62 -3.27 7.47 -10.53
C ALA A 62 -2.09 8.43 -10.68
N GLU A 63 -1.30 8.58 -9.62
CA GLU A 63 -0.10 9.42 -9.66
C GLU A 63 0.91 8.91 -10.68
N ALA A 64 1.11 7.60 -10.75
CA ALA A 64 2.03 6.98 -11.69
C ALA A 64 1.57 7.21 -13.14
N LEU A 65 0.26 7.07 -13.41
CA LEU A 65 -0.30 7.34 -14.72
C LEU A 65 -0.14 8.80 -15.11
N GLN A 66 -0.42 9.70 -14.19
CA GLN A 66 -0.29 11.13 -14.42
C GLN A 66 1.15 11.53 -14.74
N LYS A 67 2.09 10.98 -14.00
CA LYS A 67 3.51 11.22 -14.23
C LYS A 67 3.94 10.76 -15.62
N ARG A 68 3.54 9.54 -16.02
CA ARG A 68 3.85 9.01 -17.35
C ARG A 68 3.22 9.83 -18.46
N SER A 69 1.98 10.28 -18.25
CA SER A 69 1.27 11.09 -19.24
C SER A 69 1.92 12.45 -19.42
N ALA A 70 2.36 13.07 -18.33
CA ALA A 70 3.07 14.35 -18.41
C ALA A 70 4.36 14.20 -19.21
N GLU A 71 5.12 13.13 -18.97
CA GLU A 71 6.35 12.85 -19.69
C GLU A 71 6.12 12.60 -21.18
N LYS A 72 4.97 12.00 -21.53
CA LYS A 72 4.62 11.66 -22.90
C LYS A 72 3.70 12.66 -23.59
N GLY A 73 3.24 13.70 -22.88
CA GLY A 73 2.29 14.65 -23.40
C GLY A 73 0.87 14.13 -23.51
N LEU A 74 0.49 13.16 -22.69
CA LEU A 74 -0.82 12.50 -22.72
C LEU A 74 -1.69 12.85 -21.52
N ASP A 75 -1.56 14.04 -20.98
CA ASP A 75 -2.23 14.47 -19.75
C ASP A 75 -3.75 14.30 -19.76
N LYS A 76 -4.39 14.59 -20.90
CA LYS A 76 -5.85 14.51 -21.02
C LYS A 76 -6.37 13.07 -20.95
N LEU A 77 -5.66 12.13 -21.53
CA LEU A 77 -6.00 10.72 -21.48
C LEU A 77 -5.83 10.17 -20.07
N SER A 78 -4.79 10.61 -19.40
CA SER A 78 -4.46 10.20 -18.05
C SER A 78 -5.56 10.54 -17.05
N ALA A 79 -6.18 11.73 -17.17
CA ALA A 79 -7.25 12.15 -16.28
C ALA A 79 -8.46 11.20 -16.34
N LYS A 80 -8.81 10.74 -17.54
CA LYS A 80 -9.90 9.78 -17.71
C LYS A 80 -9.56 8.43 -17.08
N GLU A 81 -8.36 7.93 -17.29
CA GLU A 81 -7.89 6.67 -16.72
C GLU A 81 -7.89 6.72 -15.20
N ILE A 82 -7.46 7.84 -14.61
CA ILE A 82 -7.46 8.05 -13.17
C ILE A 82 -8.87 7.93 -12.60
N ASN A 83 -9.84 8.57 -13.24
CA ASN A 83 -11.23 8.51 -12.80
C ASN A 83 -11.79 7.10 -12.88
N GLU A 84 -11.48 6.36 -13.92
CA GLU A 84 -11.92 4.97 -14.06
C GLU A 84 -11.32 4.09 -12.96
N GLU A 85 -10.07 4.28 -12.63
CA GLU A 85 -9.39 3.55 -11.56
C GLU A 85 -10.04 3.82 -10.20
N ILE A 86 -10.29 5.07 -9.89
CA ILE A 86 -10.94 5.48 -8.63
C ILE A 86 -12.33 4.89 -8.53
N GLN A 87 -13.11 4.93 -9.60
CA GLN A 87 -14.46 4.37 -9.62
C GLN A 87 -14.45 2.85 -9.47
N SER A 88 -13.46 2.19 -10.06
CA SER A 88 -13.29 0.75 -9.91
C SER A 88 -13.07 0.37 -8.43
N VAL A 89 -12.24 1.11 -7.72
CA VAL A 89 -12.01 0.89 -6.30
C VAL A 89 -13.28 1.13 -5.48
N ARG A 90 -14.02 2.19 -5.79
CA ARG A 90 -15.29 2.49 -5.12
C ARG A 90 -16.32 1.39 -5.33
N ARG A 91 -16.41 0.85 -6.53
CA ARG A 91 -17.34 -0.27 -6.82
C ARG A 91 -16.96 -1.52 -6.05
N ALA A 92 -15.68 -1.84 -5.97
CA ALA A 92 -15.20 -2.97 -5.19
C ALA A 92 -15.53 -2.79 -3.70
N ARG A 93 -15.43 -1.57 -3.21
CA ARG A 93 -15.78 -1.23 -1.83
C ARG A 93 -17.27 -1.37 -1.55
N ALA A 94 -18.12 -1.02 -2.51
CA ALA A 94 -19.58 -1.06 -2.34
C ALA A 94 -20.13 -2.48 -2.27
N LYS A 95 -19.39 -3.46 -2.73
CA LYS A 95 -19.77 -4.88 -2.67
C LYS A 95 -19.38 -5.47 -1.34
#